data_06808035a6690a74a3bb7939aa5f91c8
#
_entry.id   06808035a6690a74a3bb7939aa5f91c8
#
_cell.length_a   1.000
_cell.length_b   1.000
_cell.length_c   1.000
_cell.angle_alpha   90.00
_cell.angle_beta   90.00
_cell.angle_gamma   90.00
#
_symmetry.space_group_name_H-M   'P 1'
#
loop_
_entity.id
_entity.type
_entity.pdbx_description
1 polymer ?
#
loop_
_entity_poly.entity_id
_entity_poly.type
_entity_poly.pdbx_seq_one_letter_code
_entity_poly.pdbx_strand_id
1 'polypeptide(L)'
;MSDTNISALQFDHKIGLFGDHKNKQDLLKISEIKNVSIFQVAKFRKSEVQSNQIKIDGLSLPQENPLISANENLRILWIGPETWLCISSNSNLGDLISSACSDNDFAITDLSHSRAIVEIKGAHALDVIKKGSPLNVNESVFKEGNCANTSFNGINILIEFISNNPKTFRLYALRSFGGSFYH
;
A
#
# COMPACT_ATOMS: atom_id res chain seq x y z
N MET A 1 -15.33 17.77 -17.00
CA MET A 1 -14.21 17.07 -17.66
C MET A 1 -14.01 15.78 -16.87
N SER A 2 -14.23 14.62 -17.48
CA SER A 2 -13.98 13.35 -16.80
C SER A 2 -12.46 13.18 -16.67
N ASP A 3 -11.95 13.27 -15.46
CA ASP A 3 -10.58 12.86 -15.14
C ASP A 3 -10.48 11.36 -15.45
N THR A 4 -10.07 11.05 -16.69
CA THR A 4 -9.65 9.69 -17.03
C THR A 4 -8.34 9.47 -16.31
N ASN A 5 -8.42 8.76 -15.19
CA ASN A 5 -7.27 8.35 -14.39
C ASN A 5 -6.42 7.40 -15.23
N ILE A 6 -5.45 7.96 -15.97
CA ILE A 6 -4.59 7.19 -16.88
C ILE A 6 -3.72 6.28 -16.01
N SER A 7 -3.84 4.96 -16.22
CA SER A 7 -3.04 3.96 -15.53
C SER A 7 -1.54 4.21 -15.72
N ALA A 8 -0.77 4.10 -14.64
CA ALA A 8 0.69 4.15 -14.71
C ALA A 8 1.28 2.96 -15.49
N LEU A 9 0.48 1.90 -15.67
CA LEU A 9 0.84 0.65 -16.34
C LEU A 9 0.22 0.54 -17.74
N GLN A 10 -0.36 1.62 -18.31
CA GLN A 10 -1.18 1.58 -19.52
C GLN A 10 -0.48 1.03 -20.76
N PHE A 11 0.84 1.11 -20.85
CA PHE A 11 1.59 0.78 -22.06
C PHE A 11 2.28 -0.60 -22.04
N ASP A 12 2.36 -1.27 -20.85
CA ASP A 12 3.21 -2.46 -20.66
C ASP A 12 2.45 -3.69 -20.13
N HIS A 13 1.15 -3.79 -20.38
CA HIS A 13 0.24 -4.64 -19.62
C HIS A 13 0.32 -6.13 -19.90
N LYS A 14 0.83 -6.84 -18.94
CA LYS A 14 0.50 -8.25 -18.73
C LYS A 14 -0.21 -8.44 -17.38
N ILE A 15 -1.18 -7.57 -17.07
CA ILE A 15 -2.10 -7.78 -15.96
C ILE A 15 -2.98 -8.98 -16.31
N GLY A 16 -3.06 -9.96 -15.42
CA GLY A 16 -3.87 -11.13 -15.70
C GLY A 16 -3.64 -12.29 -14.75
N LEU A 17 -4.09 -13.42 -15.20
CA LEU A 17 -3.91 -14.70 -14.53
C LEU A 17 -2.70 -15.40 -15.14
N PHE A 18 -1.80 -15.82 -14.27
CA PHE A 18 -0.60 -16.58 -14.62
C PHE A 18 -0.63 -17.90 -13.88
N GLY A 19 -0.38 -19.02 -14.59
CA GLY A 19 -0.38 -20.31 -13.95
C GLY A 19 -0.43 -21.49 -14.91
N ASP A 20 -0.59 -22.68 -14.37
CA ASP A 20 -0.81 -23.89 -15.16
C ASP A 20 -2.29 -24.03 -15.52
N HIS A 21 -2.64 -23.49 -16.69
CA HIS A 21 -4.02 -23.54 -17.21
C HIS A 21 -4.50 -24.97 -17.48
N LYS A 22 -3.60 -25.95 -17.59
CA LYS A 22 -3.98 -27.37 -17.80
C LYS A 22 -4.62 -27.96 -16.55
N ASN A 23 -4.16 -27.56 -15.38
CA ASN A 23 -4.64 -28.05 -14.09
C ASN A 23 -5.68 -27.12 -13.43
N LYS A 24 -6.11 -26.05 -14.11
CA LYS A 24 -7.04 -25.03 -13.60
C LYS A 24 -6.61 -24.44 -12.26
N GLN A 25 -5.31 -24.39 -11.99
CA GLN A 25 -4.76 -23.76 -10.80
C GLN A 25 -4.26 -22.37 -11.16
N ASP A 26 -4.98 -21.35 -10.68
CA ASP A 26 -4.54 -19.96 -10.77
C ASP A 26 -3.43 -19.74 -9.74
N LEU A 27 -2.19 -19.95 -10.19
CA LEU A 27 -1.02 -19.87 -9.32
C LEU A 27 -0.69 -18.43 -8.96
N LEU A 28 -1.06 -17.48 -9.84
CA LEU A 28 -0.74 -16.08 -9.68
C LEU A 28 -1.75 -15.19 -10.41
N LYS A 29 -2.31 -14.21 -9.72
CA LYS A 29 -3.08 -13.11 -10.29
C LYS A 29 -2.35 -11.80 -10.01
N ILE A 30 -2.14 -10.99 -11.05
CA ILE A 30 -1.56 -9.66 -10.95
C ILE A 30 -2.61 -8.65 -11.39
N SER A 31 -2.87 -7.62 -10.59
CA SER A 31 -3.83 -6.57 -10.89
C SER A 31 -3.32 -5.21 -10.41
N GLU A 32 -3.68 -4.16 -11.13
CA GLU A 32 -3.47 -2.78 -10.68
C GLU A 32 -4.66 -2.33 -9.82
N ILE A 33 -4.38 -1.74 -8.66
CA ILE A 33 -5.39 -1.09 -7.82
C ILE A 33 -5.51 0.35 -8.26
N LYS A 34 -6.72 0.74 -8.68
CA LYS A 34 -7.05 2.07 -9.22
C LYS A 34 -8.13 2.74 -8.37
N ASN A 35 -8.32 4.04 -8.63
CA ASN A 35 -9.39 4.83 -8.02
C ASN A 35 -9.37 4.80 -6.49
N VAL A 36 -8.19 4.98 -5.92
CA VAL A 36 -7.98 5.11 -4.48
C VAL A 36 -7.42 6.48 -4.16
N SER A 37 -7.88 7.05 -3.05
CA SER A 37 -7.29 8.23 -2.43
C SER A 37 -6.13 7.81 -1.55
N ILE A 38 -5.01 8.50 -1.64
CA ILE A 38 -3.79 8.21 -0.89
C ILE A 38 -3.31 9.50 -0.25
N PHE A 39 -3.20 9.51 1.08
CA PHE A 39 -2.69 10.65 1.83
C PHE A 39 -1.53 10.23 2.72
N GLN A 40 -0.48 11.04 2.74
CA GLN A 40 0.55 10.93 3.75
C GLN A 40 0.19 11.87 4.90
N VAL A 41 0.24 11.34 6.12
CA VAL A 41 0.07 12.07 7.36
C VAL A 41 1.38 12.01 8.13
N ALA A 42 1.97 13.15 8.46
CA ALA A 42 3.22 13.23 9.20
C ALA A 42 3.07 14.20 10.37
N LYS A 43 3.32 13.73 11.59
CA LYS A 43 3.28 14.56 12.79
C LYS A 43 4.49 15.50 12.84
N PHE A 44 4.27 16.75 13.18
CA PHE A 44 5.38 17.69 13.36
C PHE A 44 6.20 17.35 14.60
N ARG A 45 7.53 17.48 14.49
CA ARG A 45 8.45 17.18 15.60
C ARG A 45 8.15 17.97 16.87
N LYS A 46 7.63 19.19 16.72
CA LYS A 46 7.28 20.10 17.83
C LYS A 46 5.91 19.83 18.44
N SER A 47 5.09 18.99 17.84
CA SER A 47 3.75 18.67 18.32
C SER A 47 3.82 17.77 19.55
N GLU A 48 3.04 18.11 20.58
CA GLU A 48 2.90 17.33 21.83
C GLU A 48 1.75 16.34 21.77
N VAL A 49 0.98 16.33 20.67
CA VAL A 49 -0.16 15.43 20.49
C VAL A 49 0.30 13.98 20.54
N GLN A 50 -0.46 13.15 21.24
CA GLN A 50 -0.21 11.71 21.31
C GLN A 50 -0.84 11.04 20.11
N SER A 51 -0.02 10.60 19.14
CA SER A 51 -0.50 10.01 17.89
C SER A 51 -1.30 8.72 18.08
N ASN A 52 -1.07 7.97 19.18
CA ASN A 52 -1.86 6.78 19.52
C ASN A 52 -3.31 7.07 19.91
N GLN A 53 -3.64 8.32 20.22
CA GLN A 53 -5.01 8.77 20.55
C GLN A 53 -5.77 9.22 19.29
N ILE A 54 -5.07 9.48 18.20
CA ILE A 54 -5.69 9.92 16.95
C ILE A 54 -6.37 8.74 16.28
N LYS A 55 -7.61 8.96 15.84
CA LYS A 55 -8.41 7.99 15.10
C LYS A 55 -8.94 8.62 13.83
N ILE A 56 -8.71 7.96 12.70
CA ILE A 56 -9.26 8.30 11.39
C ILE A 56 -10.27 7.21 11.04
N ASP A 57 -11.53 7.56 10.87
CA ASP A 57 -12.62 6.60 10.61
C ASP A 57 -12.63 5.40 11.59
N GLY A 58 -12.42 5.69 12.86
CA GLY A 58 -12.38 4.70 13.96
C GLY A 58 -11.06 3.91 14.09
N LEU A 59 -10.17 4.01 13.12
CA LEU A 59 -8.87 3.35 13.15
C LEU A 59 -7.81 4.21 13.83
N SER A 60 -7.07 3.63 14.78
CA SER A 60 -5.93 4.29 15.41
C SER A 60 -4.72 4.33 14.49
N LEU A 61 -3.90 5.38 14.58
CA LEU A 61 -2.62 5.44 13.90
C LEU A 61 -1.68 4.35 14.46
N PRO A 62 -1.14 3.44 13.62
CA PRO A 62 -0.15 2.44 14.05
C PRO A 62 1.08 3.12 14.66
N GLN A 63 1.60 2.56 15.75
CA GLN A 63 2.71 3.18 16.50
C GLN A 63 4.07 2.59 16.15
N GLU A 64 4.11 1.39 15.60
CA GLU A 64 5.34 0.66 15.30
C GLU A 64 5.25 -0.03 13.94
N ASN A 65 6.40 -0.17 13.29
CA ASN A 65 6.53 -1.04 12.13
C ASN A 65 6.70 -2.49 12.63
N PRO A 66 5.99 -3.47 12.06
CA PRO A 66 5.32 -3.41 10.75
C PRO A 66 3.80 -3.27 10.81
N LEU A 67 3.26 -2.59 11.79
CA LEU A 67 1.83 -2.54 12.05
C LEU A 67 1.01 -1.77 11.00
N ILE A 68 -0.17 -2.29 10.74
CA ILE A 68 -1.21 -1.69 9.92
C ILE A 68 -2.51 -1.65 10.71
N SER A 69 -3.23 -0.52 10.64
CA SER A 69 -4.62 -0.44 11.04
C SER A 69 -5.49 -0.45 9.79
N ALA A 70 -6.47 -1.35 9.71
CA ALA A 70 -7.31 -1.46 8.53
C ALA A 70 -8.75 -1.87 8.86
N ASN A 71 -9.69 -1.37 8.06
CA ASN A 71 -11.08 -1.83 7.97
C ASN A 71 -11.44 -2.05 6.48
N GLU A 72 -12.73 -2.19 6.16
CA GLU A 72 -13.20 -2.42 4.78
C GLU A 72 -12.86 -1.26 3.83
N ASN A 73 -12.82 -0.02 4.33
CA ASN A 73 -12.73 1.18 3.51
C ASN A 73 -11.39 1.90 3.62
N LEU A 74 -10.69 1.77 4.74
CA LEU A 74 -9.48 2.53 5.05
C LEU A 74 -8.35 1.60 5.49
N ARG A 75 -7.16 1.88 5.02
CA ARG A 75 -5.92 1.26 5.45
C ARG A 75 -4.93 2.34 5.85
N ILE A 76 -4.36 2.22 7.04
CA ILE A 76 -3.34 3.12 7.57
C ILE A 76 -2.07 2.32 7.78
N LEU A 77 -1.04 2.63 7.00
CA LEU A 77 0.25 1.95 7.03
C LEU A 77 1.29 2.84 7.70
N TRP A 78 2.00 2.31 8.67
CA TRP A 78 3.15 2.97 9.25
C TRP A 78 4.32 2.94 8.24
N ILE A 79 4.81 4.09 7.82
CA ILE A 79 5.89 4.20 6.82
C ILE A 79 7.19 4.80 7.38
N GLY A 80 7.15 5.24 8.63
CA GLY A 80 8.28 5.81 9.34
C GLY A 80 7.86 6.39 10.70
N PRO A 81 8.81 6.82 11.52
CA PRO A 81 8.50 7.46 12.79
C PRO A 81 7.53 8.63 12.59
N GLU A 82 6.40 8.59 13.32
CA GLU A 82 5.36 9.61 13.27
C GLU A 82 4.85 9.94 11.84
N THR A 83 4.90 8.93 10.93
CA THR A 83 4.52 9.11 9.53
C THR A 83 3.73 7.90 9.03
N TRP A 84 2.57 8.18 8.43
CA TRP A 84 1.62 7.17 7.99
C TRP A 84 1.17 7.42 6.55
N LEU A 85 0.81 6.33 5.86
CA LEU A 85 0.16 6.37 4.56
C LEU A 85 -1.28 5.87 4.74
N CYS A 86 -2.25 6.74 4.46
CA CYS A 86 -3.67 6.44 4.52
C CYS A 86 -4.18 6.18 3.10
N ILE A 87 -4.86 5.05 2.89
CA ILE A 87 -5.35 4.61 1.58
C ILE A 87 -6.81 4.22 1.70
N SER A 88 -7.67 4.79 0.86
CA SER A 88 -9.10 4.50 0.86
C SER A 88 -9.69 4.53 -0.55
N SER A 89 -10.72 3.72 -0.77
CA SER A 89 -11.58 3.82 -1.96
C SER A 89 -12.58 4.98 -1.86
N ASN A 90 -12.76 5.58 -0.67
CA ASN A 90 -13.65 6.70 -0.46
C ASN A 90 -12.99 8.02 -0.87
N SER A 91 -13.70 8.82 -1.64
CA SER A 91 -13.23 10.14 -2.10
C SER A 91 -13.14 11.20 -0.98
N ASN A 92 -13.80 10.97 0.17
CA ASN A 92 -13.81 11.88 1.31
C ASN A 92 -12.67 11.63 2.31
N LEU A 93 -11.65 10.85 1.95
CA LEU A 93 -10.53 10.53 2.85
C LEU A 93 -9.82 11.79 3.37
N GLY A 94 -9.62 12.79 2.50
CA GLY A 94 -9.00 14.06 2.90
C GLY A 94 -9.75 14.76 4.02
N ASP A 95 -11.08 14.80 3.94
CA ASP A 95 -11.93 15.43 4.96
C ASP A 95 -11.88 14.67 6.29
N LEU A 96 -11.89 13.32 6.22
CA LEU A 96 -11.76 12.46 7.40
C LEU A 96 -10.42 12.68 8.11
N ILE A 97 -9.34 12.79 7.37
CA ILE A 97 -8.00 13.04 7.90
C ILE A 97 -7.95 14.45 8.52
N SER A 98 -8.41 15.48 7.80
CA SER A 98 -8.39 16.87 8.27
C SER A 98 -9.25 17.08 9.53
N SER A 99 -10.32 16.29 9.67
CA SER A 99 -11.16 16.32 10.89
C SER A 99 -10.47 15.67 12.10
N ALA A 100 -9.58 14.72 11.87
CA ALA A 100 -8.89 13.99 12.94
C ALA A 100 -7.50 14.55 13.27
N CYS A 101 -6.83 15.15 12.29
CA CYS A 101 -5.45 15.63 12.37
C CYS A 101 -5.42 17.14 12.15
N SER A 102 -5.09 17.90 13.20
CA SER A 102 -4.95 19.35 13.12
C SER A 102 -3.75 19.77 12.27
N ASP A 103 -3.90 20.78 11.42
CA ASP A 103 -2.81 21.39 10.63
C ASP A 103 -1.70 22.01 11.49
N ASN A 104 -1.96 22.25 12.79
CA ASN A 104 -0.94 22.71 13.72
C ASN A 104 0.01 21.57 14.16
N ASP A 105 -0.46 20.34 14.08
CA ASP A 105 0.23 19.15 14.60
C ASP A 105 0.69 18.18 13.49
N PHE A 106 0.04 18.22 12.34
CA PHE A 106 0.28 17.27 11.25
C PHE A 106 0.43 17.97 9.89
N ALA A 107 1.36 17.49 9.10
CA ALA A 107 1.41 17.74 7.66
C ALA A 107 0.60 16.67 6.93
N ILE A 108 -0.37 17.10 6.13
CA ILE A 108 -1.23 16.24 5.32
C ILE A 108 -0.90 16.49 3.85
N THR A 109 -0.52 15.43 3.11
CA THR A 109 -0.12 15.54 1.70
C THR A 109 -0.93 14.57 0.86
N ASP A 110 -1.64 15.06 -0.14
CA ASP A 110 -2.33 14.23 -1.12
C ASP A 110 -1.32 13.59 -2.09
N LEU A 111 -1.27 12.27 -2.09
CA LEU A 111 -0.42 11.44 -2.94
C LEU A 111 -1.23 10.55 -3.90
N SER A 112 -2.52 10.79 -4.08
CA SER A 112 -3.44 9.94 -4.84
C SER A 112 -2.98 9.69 -6.29
N HIS A 113 -2.28 10.67 -6.89
CA HIS A 113 -1.75 10.55 -8.25
C HIS A 113 -0.25 10.22 -8.32
N SER A 114 0.40 10.01 -7.19
CA SER A 114 1.86 9.82 -7.13
C SER A 114 2.29 8.35 -7.08
N ARG A 115 1.36 7.43 -6.90
CA ARG A 115 1.65 6.00 -6.71
C ARG A 115 1.03 5.13 -7.80
N ALA A 116 1.73 4.06 -8.14
CA ALA A 116 1.20 2.87 -8.81
C ALA A 116 1.10 1.76 -7.77
N ILE A 117 -0.05 1.08 -7.72
CA ILE A 117 -0.30 0.01 -6.77
C ILE A 117 -0.56 -1.27 -7.54
N VAL A 118 0.27 -2.28 -7.31
CA VAL A 118 0.11 -3.62 -7.90
C VAL A 118 -0.24 -4.61 -6.80
N GLU A 119 -1.32 -5.34 -7.00
CA GLU A 119 -1.71 -6.46 -6.15
C GLU A 119 -1.27 -7.77 -6.79
N ILE A 120 -0.59 -8.60 -6.02
CA ILE A 120 -0.12 -9.93 -6.41
C ILE A 120 -0.81 -10.93 -5.48
N LYS A 121 -1.58 -11.86 -6.06
CA LYS A 121 -2.40 -12.82 -5.32
C LYS A 121 -2.26 -14.23 -5.86
N GLY A 122 -2.16 -15.22 -4.98
CA GLY A 122 -2.15 -16.64 -5.35
C GLY A 122 -1.06 -17.43 -4.67
N ALA A 123 -1.00 -18.75 -4.95
CA ALA A 123 -0.07 -19.68 -4.32
C ALA A 123 1.40 -19.28 -4.50
N HIS A 124 1.75 -18.72 -5.67
CA HIS A 124 3.11 -18.29 -6.00
C HIS A 124 3.39 -16.79 -5.75
N ALA A 125 2.47 -16.06 -5.12
CA ALA A 125 2.68 -14.64 -4.81
C ALA A 125 3.95 -14.41 -3.98
N LEU A 126 4.18 -15.27 -2.97
CA LEU A 126 5.37 -15.20 -2.12
C LEU A 126 6.68 -15.43 -2.90
N ASP A 127 6.66 -16.34 -3.89
CA ASP A 127 7.85 -16.64 -4.71
C ASP A 127 8.25 -15.46 -5.58
N VAL A 128 7.26 -14.70 -6.08
CA VAL A 128 7.51 -13.46 -6.82
C VAL A 128 8.19 -12.43 -5.92
N ILE A 129 7.68 -12.23 -4.70
CA ILE A 129 8.27 -11.29 -3.76
C ILE A 129 9.72 -11.69 -3.41
N LYS A 130 9.97 -12.96 -3.13
CA LYS A 130 11.33 -13.46 -2.82
C LYS A 130 12.33 -13.27 -3.94
N LYS A 131 11.88 -13.31 -5.20
CA LYS A 131 12.76 -13.11 -6.35
C LYS A 131 13.15 -11.65 -6.58
N GLY A 132 12.24 -10.72 -6.31
CA GLY A 132 12.43 -9.30 -6.61
C GLY A 132 12.87 -8.44 -5.44
N SER A 133 12.66 -8.89 -4.19
CA SER A 133 12.90 -8.10 -2.98
C SER A 133 13.88 -8.75 -2.03
N PRO A 134 14.80 -7.97 -1.40
CA PRO A 134 15.69 -8.45 -0.34
C PRO A 134 14.96 -8.62 1.00
N LEU A 135 13.67 -8.28 1.09
CA LEU A 135 12.89 -8.37 2.31
C LEU A 135 12.81 -9.83 2.80
N ASN A 136 13.06 -10.05 4.07
CA ASN A 136 12.80 -11.35 4.68
C ASN A 136 11.28 -11.53 4.87
N VAL A 137 10.65 -12.19 3.90
CA VAL A 137 9.21 -12.51 3.89
C VAL A 137 8.90 -13.87 4.50
N ASN A 138 9.75 -14.39 5.39
CA ASN A 138 9.43 -15.56 6.18
C ASN A 138 8.22 -15.26 7.06
N GLU A 139 7.24 -16.16 7.10
CA GLU A 139 5.99 -15.98 7.84
C GLU A 139 6.18 -15.79 9.35
N SER A 140 7.31 -16.21 9.91
CA SER A 140 7.66 -15.93 11.30
C SER A 140 8.02 -14.45 11.54
N VAL A 141 8.44 -13.72 10.50
CA VAL A 141 8.95 -12.35 10.58
C VAL A 141 7.99 -11.37 9.94
N PHE A 142 7.51 -11.67 8.73
CA PHE A 142 6.60 -10.80 7.97
C PHE A 142 5.26 -11.47 7.81
N LYS A 143 4.27 -11.00 8.56
CA LYS A 143 2.95 -11.62 8.72
C LYS A 143 1.86 -10.81 8.02
N GLU A 144 0.70 -11.40 7.87
CA GLU A 144 -0.52 -10.69 7.50
C GLU A 144 -0.72 -9.47 8.39
N GLY A 145 -1.03 -8.32 7.80
CA GLY A 145 -1.10 -7.04 8.49
C GLY A 145 0.25 -6.34 8.70
N ASN A 146 1.33 -6.84 8.10
CA ASN A 146 2.62 -6.16 8.11
C ASN A 146 2.87 -5.35 6.84
N CYS A 147 3.62 -4.27 6.97
CA CYS A 147 4.15 -3.51 5.84
C CYS A 147 5.63 -3.15 6.07
N ALA A 148 6.36 -2.91 4.99
CA ALA A 148 7.76 -2.52 5.04
C ALA A 148 8.18 -1.71 3.82
N ASN A 149 9.04 -0.72 4.04
CA ASN A 149 9.80 -0.09 2.96
C ASN A 149 10.93 -1.02 2.55
N THR A 150 11.04 -1.29 1.27
CA THR A 150 12.05 -2.18 0.69
C THR A 150 12.33 -1.79 -0.77
N SER A 151 13.05 -2.62 -1.49
CA SER A 151 13.18 -2.51 -2.95
C SER A 151 12.60 -3.75 -3.63
N PHE A 152 12.19 -3.57 -4.88
CA PHE A 152 11.82 -4.65 -5.78
C PHE A 152 12.49 -4.39 -7.12
N ASN A 153 13.37 -5.30 -7.55
CA ASN A 153 14.21 -5.13 -8.74
C ASN A 153 14.95 -3.77 -8.78
N GLY A 154 15.44 -3.32 -7.62
CA GLY A 154 16.16 -2.04 -7.50
C GLY A 154 15.30 -0.80 -7.39
N ILE A 155 13.98 -0.91 -7.46
CA ILE A 155 13.03 0.20 -7.31
C ILE A 155 12.52 0.22 -5.87
N ASN A 156 12.61 1.38 -5.21
CA ASN A 156 12.07 1.55 -3.87
C ASN A 156 10.55 1.43 -3.86
N ILE A 157 10.04 0.57 -3.02
CA ILE A 157 8.61 0.31 -2.83
C ILE A 157 8.24 0.23 -1.35
N LEU A 158 6.97 0.43 -1.07
CA LEU A 158 6.34 -0.07 0.14
C LEU A 158 5.65 -1.39 -0.21
N ILE A 159 5.85 -2.42 0.58
CA ILE A 159 5.15 -3.70 0.47
C ILE A 159 4.22 -3.90 1.66
N GLU A 160 3.05 -4.43 1.40
CA GLU A 160 2.04 -4.77 2.39
C GLU A 160 1.60 -6.23 2.22
N PHE A 161 1.53 -6.98 3.32
CA PHE A 161 0.99 -8.33 3.33
C PHE A 161 -0.48 -8.30 3.75
N ILE A 162 -1.37 -8.43 2.76
CA ILE A 162 -2.82 -8.28 2.91
C ILE A 162 -3.48 -9.50 3.52
N SER A 163 -3.17 -10.70 3.00
CA SER A 163 -3.82 -11.96 3.39
C SER A 163 -2.91 -13.16 3.15
N ASN A 164 -3.03 -14.14 4.03
CA ASN A 164 -2.31 -15.40 3.91
C ASN A 164 -3.11 -16.46 3.11
N ASN A 165 -4.43 -16.33 3.03
CA ASN A 165 -5.25 -17.27 2.28
C ASN A 165 -6.37 -16.58 1.48
N PRO A 166 -6.21 -16.47 0.15
CA PRO A 166 -4.99 -16.72 -0.63
C PRO A 166 -3.90 -15.69 -0.34
N LYS A 167 -2.63 -16.08 -0.48
CA LYS A 167 -1.51 -15.14 -0.27
C LYS A 167 -1.64 -13.95 -1.17
N THR A 168 -1.68 -12.75 -0.56
CA THR A 168 -1.93 -11.50 -1.24
C THR A 168 -1.00 -10.42 -0.71
N PHE A 169 -0.28 -9.78 -1.64
CA PHE A 169 0.60 -8.65 -1.36
C PHE A 169 0.18 -7.45 -2.19
N ARG A 170 0.36 -6.25 -1.64
CA ARG A 170 0.29 -4.99 -2.40
C ARG A 170 1.64 -4.30 -2.39
N LEU A 171 2.05 -3.83 -3.55
CA LEU A 171 3.31 -3.15 -3.77
C LEU A 171 2.99 -1.75 -4.26
N TYR A 172 3.53 -0.76 -3.57
CA TYR A 172 3.31 0.66 -3.83
C TYR A 172 4.62 1.25 -4.35
N ALA A 173 4.68 1.57 -5.64
CA ALA A 173 5.82 2.24 -6.27
C ALA A 173 5.49 3.70 -6.59
N LEU A 174 6.49 4.54 -6.80
CA LEU A 174 6.26 5.84 -7.40
C LEU A 174 5.72 5.66 -8.82
N ARG A 175 4.72 6.45 -9.18
CA ARG A 175 4.06 6.38 -10.49
C ARG A 175 5.04 6.50 -11.66
N SER A 176 6.09 7.32 -11.52
CA SER A 176 7.14 7.49 -12.52
C SER A 176 7.93 6.22 -12.82
N PHE A 177 7.94 5.25 -11.89
CA PHE A 177 8.59 3.95 -12.07
C PHE A 177 7.61 2.83 -12.47
N GLY A 178 6.34 3.14 -12.72
CA GLY A 178 5.30 2.14 -12.96
C GLY A 178 5.69 1.14 -14.07
N GLY A 179 6.13 1.61 -15.23
CA GLY A 179 6.58 0.75 -16.32
C GLY A 179 7.78 -0.14 -15.94
N SER A 180 8.84 0.46 -15.39
CA SER A 180 10.05 -0.27 -14.97
C SER A 180 9.79 -1.23 -13.81
N PHE A 181 8.83 -0.90 -12.94
CA PHE A 181 8.45 -1.73 -11.80
C PHE A 181 7.72 -3.01 -12.25
N TYR A 182 7.00 -2.95 -13.36
CA TYR A 182 6.19 -4.06 -13.86
C TYR A 182 6.99 -5.07 -14.69
N HIS A 183 8.11 -4.65 -15.30
CA HIS A 183 9.04 -5.50 -16.06
C HIS A 183 10.00 -6.28 -15.16
#